data_81bf4eac8fa116bc80dc75ab24c8e14e
#
_entry.id   81bf4eac8fa116bc80dc75ab24c8e14e
#
_cell.length_a   1.000
_cell.length_b   1.000
_cell.length_c   1.000
_cell.angle_alpha   90.00
_cell.angle_beta   90.00
_cell.angle_gamma   90.00
#
_symmetry.space_group_name_H-M   'P 1'
#
loop_
_entity.id
_entity.type
_entity.pdbx_description
1 polymer ?
#
loop_
_entity_poly.entity_id
_entity_poly.type
_entity_poly.pdbx_seq_one_letter_code
_entity_poly.pdbx_strand_id
1 'polypeptide(L)'
;MFVNAAITSTAQREFRSTAAAQRLSLDFLHEYVLGNYRDLYAATLALDVNQLNAAMVVTNLLRTAREASREQRAREGRLIAARLRTLPPQRVYGVFRDLRRLGINNRRTRAIVRDWVAARPDPAFDAVKYRRSLSVAARHAHLPLPGEVGTALFAWRRPRRYETPILEAWRRAHYDQRALYELPYTVAEGLAAQHGIDRARFLSGIAPRLTAGERLRLQGSAVRHKVDGVAMDLATAPLTRLASYALSLPRPERLRRRDELTGALRAAARRAARRQAGTWGRVVAVLDDSYSAAGSGTKRRRPLAVALATHYLLEALAADFTGLWLHHRGDPLLVHPVGATGLGMRILDALERGPDRLVIVSDGWDNDPPGQAAEVLRIWRTRLDPDQHTSIVHLNPVYDADTFDVRRLADGVATVGVRDAEDAAALVELARFATGRAGFDELRRHLADRVERFLDDQEAVS
;
A
#
# COMPACT_ATOMS: atom_id res chain seq x y z
N MET A 1 -14.06 10.96 1.72
CA MET A 1 -14.56 9.72 1.11
C MET A 1 -13.59 9.16 0.07
N PHE A 2 -13.51 9.68 -1.17
CA PHE A 2 -12.70 9.08 -2.24
C PHE A 2 -11.23 8.87 -1.88
N VAL A 3 -10.56 9.83 -1.25
CA VAL A 3 -9.14 9.71 -0.85
C VAL A 3 -8.97 8.57 0.15
N ASN A 4 -9.83 8.47 1.17
CA ASN A 4 -9.82 7.36 2.12
C ASN A 4 -9.98 5.99 1.41
N ALA A 5 -10.97 5.89 0.51
CA ALA A 5 -11.18 4.70 -0.30
C ALA A 5 -9.96 4.38 -1.17
N ALA A 6 -9.38 5.39 -1.82
CA ALA A 6 -8.21 5.23 -2.68
C ALA A 6 -6.92 4.84 -1.91
N ILE A 7 -6.84 5.15 -0.63
CA ILE A 7 -5.75 4.70 0.25
C ILE A 7 -5.99 3.26 0.73
N THR A 8 -7.18 2.96 1.26
CA THR A 8 -7.45 1.72 2.02
C THR A 8 -7.96 0.57 1.17
N SER A 9 -8.87 0.83 0.22
CA SER A 9 -9.51 -0.23 -0.57
C SER A 9 -8.57 -0.79 -1.63
N THR A 10 -8.43 -2.11 -1.66
CA THR A 10 -7.73 -2.84 -2.71
C THR A 10 -8.68 -3.75 -3.50
N ALA A 11 -9.99 -3.51 -3.42
CA ALA A 11 -11.04 -4.33 -4.01
C ALA A 11 -10.97 -5.82 -3.62
N GLN A 12 -10.34 -6.12 -2.49
CA GLN A 12 -10.27 -7.48 -1.92
C GLN A 12 -11.28 -7.59 -0.78
N ARG A 13 -11.66 -8.83 -0.49
CA ARG A 13 -12.53 -9.12 0.66
C ARG A 13 -11.97 -8.50 1.95
N GLU A 14 -12.83 -7.85 2.70
CA GLU A 14 -12.60 -7.42 4.08
C GLU A 14 -13.32 -8.34 5.08
N PHE A 15 -13.19 -8.09 6.36
CA PHE A 15 -13.84 -8.92 7.39
C PHE A 15 -15.36 -8.94 7.20
N ARG A 16 -15.99 -7.79 6.94
CA ARG A 16 -17.45 -7.60 6.86
C ARG A 16 -18.01 -7.49 5.43
N SER A 17 -17.17 -7.47 4.39
CA SER A 17 -17.63 -7.30 3.01
C SER A 17 -16.95 -8.23 2.02
N THR A 18 -17.68 -8.65 0.99
CA THR A 18 -17.16 -9.50 -0.08
C THR A 18 -16.24 -8.73 -1.03
N ALA A 19 -15.41 -9.43 -1.80
CA ALA A 19 -14.61 -8.80 -2.84
C ALA A 19 -15.47 -8.16 -3.94
N ALA A 20 -16.65 -8.70 -4.23
CA ALA A 20 -17.59 -8.14 -5.20
C ALA A 20 -18.17 -6.81 -4.71
N ALA A 21 -18.62 -6.74 -3.44
CA ALA A 21 -19.11 -5.50 -2.84
C ALA A 21 -18.02 -4.42 -2.79
N GLN A 22 -16.81 -4.79 -2.36
CA GLN A 22 -15.65 -3.89 -2.35
C GLN A 22 -15.34 -3.33 -3.75
N ARG A 23 -15.41 -4.18 -4.77
CA ARG A 23 -15.15 -3.78 -6.15
C ARG A 23 -16.22 -2.85 -6.70
N LEU A 24 -17.50 -3.22 -6.52
CA LEU A 24 -18.64 -2.43 -6.99
C LEU A 24 -18.63 -1.02 -6.39
N SER A 25 -18.47 -0.95 -5.07
CA SER A 25 -18.41 0.31 -4.34
C SER A 25 -17.24 1.20 -4.82
N LEU A 26 -16.07 0.60 -5.02
CA LEU A 26 -14.89 1.33 -5.47
C LEU A 26 -15.06 1.83 -6.92
N ASP A 27 -15.57 1.01 -7.83
CA ASP A 27 -15.81 1.38 -9.23
C ASP A 27 -16.81 2.55 -9.30
N PHE A 28 -17.89 2.51 -8.49
CA PHE A 28 -18.85 3.61 -8.37
C PHE A 28 -18.18 4.92 -7.94
N LEU A 29 -17.34 4.89 -6.88
CA LEU A 29 -16.64 6.08 -6.42
C LEU A 29 -15.72 6.67 -7.49
N HIS A 30 -15.00 5.82 -8.22
CA HIS A 30 -14.14 6.26 -9.31
C HIS A 30 -14.95 6.95 -10.42
N GLU A 31 -16.09 6.41 -10.80
CA GLU A 31 -16.96 6.98 -11.83
C GLU A 31 -17.60 8.29 -11.36
N TYR A 32 -18.10 8.32 -10.13
CA TYR A 32 -18.72 9.51 -9.55
C TYR A 32 -17.75 10.69 -9.46
N VAL A 33 -16.54 10.47 -8.92
CA VAL A 33 -15.57 11.56 -8.75
C VAL A 33 -14.98 12.00 -10.08
N LEU A 34 -14.75 11.10 -11.01
CA LEU A 34 -14.33 11.44 -12.36
C LEU A 34 -15.36 12.29 -13.10
N GLY A 35 -16.64 11.92 -13.02
CA GLY A 35 -17.73 12.63 -13.72
C GLY A 35 -18.01 14.01 -13.16
N ASN A 36 -17.90 14.20 -11.84
CA ASN A 36 -18.27 15.44 -11.17
C ASN A 36 -17.09 16.36 -10.82
N TYR A 37 -15.88 15.79 -10.61
CA TYR A 37 -14.73 16.51 -10.06
C TYR A 37 -13.43 16.06 -10.75
N ARG A 38 -13.40 16.06 -12.08
CA ARG A 38 -12.29 15.53 -12.90
C ARG A 38 -10.91 16.06 -12.49
N ASP A 39 -10.80 17.35 -12.21
CA ASP A 39 -9.51 17.95 -11.82
C ASP A 39 -9.02 17.43 -10.46
N LEU A 40 -9.93 17.30 -9.50
CA LEU A 40 -9.60 16.70 -8.19
C LEU A 40 -9.29 15.21 -8.32
N TYR A 41 -10.01 14.50 -9.20
CA TYR A 41 -9.74 13.10 -9.49
C TYR A 41 -8.32 12.91 -10.05
N ALA A 42 -7.91 13.73 -11.02
CA ALA A 42 -6.55 13.71 -11.57
C ALA A 42 -5.50 14.09 -10.50
N ALA A 43 -5.77 15.07 -9.65
CA ALA A 43 -4.87 15.50 -8.58
C ALA A 43 -4.60 14.40 -7.54
N THR A 44 -5.48 13.41 -7.39
CA THR A 44 -5.22 12.26 -6.50
C THR A 44 -4.02 11.42 -6.92
N LEU A 45 -3.55 11.52 -8.17
CA LEU A 45 -2.30 10.89 -8.61
C LEU A 45 -1.05 11.46 -7.89
N ALA A 46 -1.13 12.65 -7.33
CA ALA A 46 -0.06 13.25 -6.52
C ALA A 46 -0.14 12.87 -5.03
N LEU A 47 -1.16 12.13 -4.61
CA LEU A 47 -1.33 11.63 -3.25
C LEU A 47 -0.81 10.20 -3.10
N ASP A 48 -0.61 9.75 -1.85
CA ASP A 48 -0.18 8.38 -1.54
C ASP A 48 -1.32 7.36 -1.62
N VAL A 49 -2.12 7.46 -2.70
CA VAL A 49 -3.14 6.46 -3.00
C VAL A 49 -2.51 5.12 -3.34
N ASN A 50 -3.17 4.03 -3.02
CA ASN A 50 -2.62 2.71 -3.26
C ASN A 50 -2.47 2.41 -4.77
N GLN A 51 -1.60 1.46 -5.09
CA GLN A 51 -1.23 1.13 -6.47
C GLN A 51 -2.40 0.67 -7.35
N LEU A 52 -3.46 0.06 -6.79
CA LEU A 52 -4.64 -0.33 -7.53
C LEU A 52 -5.41 0.91 -7.97
N ASN A 53 -5.71 1.80 -7.03
CA ASN A 53 -6.48 3.00 -7.29
C ASN A 53 -5.70 3.99 -8.18
N ALA A 54 -4.39 4.15 -7.99
CA ALA A 54 -3.56 4.92 -8.92
C ALA A 54 -3.67 4.38 -10.36
N ALA A 55 -3.60 3.06 -10.55
CA ALA A 55 -3.77 2.43 -11.86
C ALA A 55 -5.18 2.65 -12.44
N MET A 56 -6.22 2.59 -11.61
CA MET A 56 -7.61 2.88 -12.01
C MET A 56 -7.78 4.35 -12.44
N VAL A 57 -7.22 5.29 -11.67
CA VAL A 57 -7.25 6.72 -12.03
C VAL A 57 -6.59 6.95 -13.39
N VAL A 58 -5.38 6.40 -13.61
CA VAL A 58 -4.68 6.50 -14.90
C VAL A 58 -5.53 5.94 -16.03
N THR A 59 -6.07 4.73 -15.86
CA THR A 59 -6.88 4.06 -16.89
C THR A 59 -8.14 4.88 -17.23
N ASN A 60 -8.83 5.39 -16.21
CA ASN A 60 -10.07 6.16 -16.38
C ASN A 60 -9.83 7.52 -17.05
N LEU A 61 -8.76 8.25 -16.67
CA LEU A 61 -8.39 9.51 -17.33
C LEU A 61 -8.03 9.31 -18.82
N LEU A 62 -7.39 8.18 -19.17
CA LEU A 62 -7.08 7.85 -20.55
C LEU A 62 -8.31 7.39 -21.32
N ARG A 63 -9.23 6.64 -20.69
CA ARG A 63 -10.51 6.21 -21.26
C ARG A 63 -11.39 7.38 -21.65
N THR A 64 -11.51 8.39 -20.78
CA THR A 64 -12.35 9.56 -20.96
C THR A 64 -11.60 10.79 -21.52
N ALA A 65 -10.46 10.57 -22.16
CA ALA A 65 -9.60 11.67 -22.63
C ALA A 65 -10.29 12.61 -23.65
N ARG A 66 -11.33 12.14 -24.35
CA ARG A 66 -12.10 12.97 -25.31
C ARG A 66 -12.96 14.00 -24.63
N GLU A 67 -13.38 13.76 -23.40
CA GLU A 67 -14.22 14.65 -22.59
C GLU A 67 -13.43 15.83 -21.98
N ALA A 68 -12.11 15.72 -21.93
CA ALA A 68 -11.23 16.74 -21.34
C ALA A 68 -10.82 17.80 -22.38
N SER A 69 -10.64 19.05 -21.94
CA SER A 69 -10.05 20.12 -22.76
C SER A 69 -8.60 19.82 -23.11
N ARG A 70 -8.03 20.57 -24.06
CA ARG A 70 -6.61 20.44 -24.42
C ARG A 70 -5.68 20.68 -23.22
N GLU A 71 -5.99 21.70 -22.43
CA GLU A 71 -5.22 22.08 -21.23
C GLU A 71 -5.31 21.03 -20.14
N GLN A 72 -6.53 20.56 -19.82
CA GLN A 72 -6.74 19.45 -18.89
C GLN A 72 -5.95 18.22 -19.31
N ARG A 73 -6.01 17.83 -20.58
CA ARG A 73 -5.24 16.69 -21.09
C ARG A 73 -3.73 16.86 -20.93
N ALA A 74 -3.20 18.07 -21.11
CA ALA A 74 -1.78 18.33 -20.92
C ALA A 74 -1.38 18.17 -19.43
N ARG A 75 -2.16 18.75 -18.49
CA ARG A 75 -1.94 18.63 -17.04
C ARG A 75 -2.04 17.16 -16.58
N GLU A 76 -3.12 16.46 -16.96
CA GLU A 76 -3.29 15.04 -16.68
C GLU A 76 -2.14 14.19 -17.24
N GLY A 77 -1.61 14.55 -18.43
CA GLY A 77 -0.50 13.85 -19.06
C GLY A 77 0.76 13.87 -18.22
N ARG A 78 1.10 15.04 -17.65
CA ARG A 78 2.24 15.18 -16.71
C ARG A 78 2.04 14.34 -15.45
N LEU A 79 0.86 14.41 -14.82
CA LEU A 79 0.54 13.63 -13.63
C LEU A 79 0.58 12.11 -13.90
N ILE A 80 0.02 11.66 -15.02
CA ILE A 80 0.06 10.25 -15.43
C ILE A 80 1.50 9.80 -15.63
N ALA A 81 2.31 10.55 -16.38
CA ALA A 81 3.70 10.19 -16.63
C ALA A 81 4.51 10.12 -15.32
N ALA A 82 4.36 11.11 -14.44
CA ALA A 82 5.00 11.14 -13.12
C ALA A 82 4.58 9.95 -12.28
N ARG A 83 3.26 9.66 -12.21
CA ARG A 83 2.76 8.54 -11.40
C ARG A 83 3.19 7.17 -11.93
N LEU A 84 3.22 6.97 -13.25
CA LEU A 84 3.69 5.72 -13.84
C LEU A 84 5.16 5.42 -13.52
N ARG A 85 6.00 6.44 -13.32
CA ARG A 85 7.41 6.25 -12.88
C ARG A 85 7.50 5.71 -11.45
N THR A 86 6.58 6.09 -10.56
CA THR A 86 6.56 5.63 -9.16
C THR A 86 5.89 4.28 -8.94
N LEU A 87 5.06 3.83 -9.89
CA LEU A 87 4.36 2.55 -9.78
C LEU A 87 5.30 1.37 -10.09
N PRO A 88 5.15 0.23 -9.40
CA PRO A 88 5.87 -0.98 -9.75
C PRO A 88 5.59 -1.41 -11.20
N PRO A 89 6.60 -1.87 -11.96
CA PRO A 89 6.45 -2.21 -13.37
C PRO A 89 5.31 -3.18 -13.67
N GLN A 90 5.10 -4.20 -12.82
CA GLN A 90 3.98 -5.13 -13.00
C GLN A 90 2.61 -4.44 -12.95
N ARG A 91 2.50 -3.34 -12.19
CA ARG A 91 1.25 -2.56 -12.10
C ARG A 91 1.06 -1.71 -13.35
N VAL A 92 2.12 -1.09 -13.85
CA VAL A 92 2.09 -0.30 -15.09
C VAL A 92 1.77 -1.18 -16.30
N TYR A 93 2.38 -2.35 -16.41
CA TYR A 93 2.01 -3.33 -17.44
C TYR A 93 0.55 -3.81 -17.30
N GLY A 94 0.02 -3.83 -16.06
CA GLY A 94 -1.40 -4.06 -15.80
C GLY A 94 -2.28 -3.00 -16.46
N VAL A 95 -1.94 -1.71 -16.26
CA VAL A 95 -2.62 -0.57 -16.93
C VAL A 95 -2.60 -0.74 -18.44
N PHE A 96 -1.45 -1.04 -19.05
CA PHE A 96 -1.33 -1.20 -20.51
C PHE A 96 -2.19 -2.35 -21.04
N ARG A 97 -2.28 -3.45 -20.29
CA ARG A 97 -3.19 -4.57 -20.62
C ARG A 97 -4.66 -4.14 -20.55
N ASP A 98 -5.04 -3.35 -19.54
CA ASP A 98 -6.40 -2.87 -19.36
C ASP A 98 -6.78 -1.86 -20.47
N LEU A 99 -5.88 -0.95 -20.87
CA LEU A 99 -6.05 -0.06 -22.02
C LEU A 99 -6.30 -0.85 -23.32
N ARG A 100 -5.54 -1.94 -23.53
CA ARG A 100 -5.78 -2.83 -24.68
C ARG A 100 -7.14 -3.49 -24.60
N ARG A 101 -7.53 -4.03 -23.46
CA ARG A 101 -8.84 -4.69 -23.27
C ARG A 101 -10.01 -3.74 -23.54
N LEU A 102 -9.84 -2.46 -23.18
CA LEU A 102 -10.82 -1.40 -23.38
C LEU A 102 -10.76 -0.78 -24.80
N GLY A 103 -9.88 -1.25 -25.68
CA GLY A 103 -9.73 -0.70 -27.03
C GLY A 103 -9.15 0.72 -27.08
N ILE A 104 -8.52 1.19 -26.01
CA ILE A 104 -7.98 2.56 -25.91
C ILE A 104 -6.61 2.61 -26.56
N ASN A 105 -6.57 3.03 -27.84
CA ASN A 105 -5.35 3.10 -28.66
C ASN A 105 -5.29 4.40 -29.47
N ASN A 106 -5.26 5.54 -28.79
CA ASN A 106 -5.08 6.85 -29.44
C ASN A 106 -3.60 7.30 -29.37
N ARG A 107 -3.29 8.40 -30.08
CA ARG A 107 -1.92 8.96 -30.17
C ARG A 107 -1.33 9.23 -28.77
N ARG A 108 -2.12 9.78 -27.83
CA ARG A 108 -1.71 10.08 -26.46
C ARG A 108 -1.34 8.81 -25.68
N THR A 109 -2.21 7.79 -25.75
CA THR A 109 -1.98 6.51 -25.08
C THR A 109 -0.70 5.85 -25.61
N ARG A 110 -0.52 5.82 -26.94
CA ARG A 110 0.70 5.26 -27.54
C ARG A 110 1.96 6.01 -27.12
N ALA A 111 1.91 7.34 -27.04
CA ALA A 111 3.04 8.15 -26.56
C ALA A 111 3.40 7.82 -25.11
N ILE A 112 2.41 7.75 -24.20
CA ILE A 112 2.64 7.40 -22.79
C ILE A 112 3.27 6.01 -22.65
N VAL A 113 2.76 5.01 -23.38
CA VAL A 113 3.31 3.64 -23.33
C VAL A 113 4.75 3.63 -23.87
N ARG A 114 5.00 4.29 -25.01
CA ARG A 114 6.33 4.39 -25.63
C ARG A 114 7.32 5.04 -24.70
N ASP A 115 6.98 6.21 -24.17
CA ASP A 115 7.87 7.03 -23.35
C ASP A 115 8.20 6.30 -22.03
N TRP A 116 7.22 5.63 -21.41
CA TRP A 116 7.45 4.83 -20.22
C TRP A 116 8.35 3.60 -20.52
N VAL A 117 8.14 2.89 -21.61
CA VAL A 117 8.97 1.73 -21.99
C VAL A 117 10.39 2.19 -22.36
N ALA A 118 10.54 3.32 -23.05
CA ALA A 118 11.85 3.87 -23.39
C ALA A 118 12.65 4.32 -22.15
N ALA A 119 11.98 4.79 -21.10
CA ALA A 119 12.59 5.19 -19.85
C ALA A 119 12.94 4.02 -18.91
N ARG A 120 12.70 2.77 -19.32
CA ARG A 120 13.07 1.61 -18.49
C ARG A 120 14.59 1.44 -18.42
N PRO A 121 15.16 1.28 -17.20
CA PRO A 121 16.62 1.21 -17.03
C PRO A 121 17.24 -0.05 -17.65
N ASP A 122 16.50 -1.16 -17.70
CA ASP A 122 16.94 -2.43 -18.27
C ASP A 122 15.82 -3.08 -19.09
N PRO A 123 15.72 -2.75 -20.40
CA PRO A 123 14.74 -3.36 -21.30
C PRO A 123 14.90 -4.86 -21.48
N ALA A 124 16.13 -5.40 -21.37
CA ALA A 124 16.39 -6.82 -21.49
C ALA A 124 15.86 -7.58 -20.27
N PHE A 125 16.06 -7.03 -19.06
CA PHE A 125 15.46 -7.57 -17.85
C PHE A 125 13.92 -7.57 -17.93
N ASP A 126 13.31 -6.49 -18.42
CA ASP A 126 11.86 -6.43 -18.61
C ASP A 126 11.38 -7.46 -19.68
N ALA A 127 12.15 -7.68 -20.74
CA ALA A 127 11.85 -8.69 -21.76
C ALA A 127 11.86 -10.12 -21.21
N VAL A 128 12.62 -10.38 -20.16
CA VAL A 128 12.62 -11.66 -19.45
C VAL A 128 11.50 -11.69 -18.40
N LYS A 129 11.52 -10.74 -17.46
CA LYS A 129 10.64 -10.76 -16.28
C LYS A 129 9.17 -10.48 -16.61
N TYR A 130 8.90 -9.55 -17.53
CA TYR A 130 7.57 -9.11 -17.93
C TYR A 130 7.24 -9.46 -19.40
N ARG A 131 7.89 -10.46 -19.94
CA ARG A 131 7.87 -10.85 -21.36
C ARG A 131 6.49 -10.76 -22.00
N ARG A 132 5.51 -11.46 -21.43
CA ARG A 132 4.13 -11.49 -21.96
C ARG A 132 3.50 -10.10 -21.95
N SER A 133 3.70 -9.34 -20.89
CA SER A 133 3.08 -8.01 -20.74
C SER A 133 3.74 -6.98 -21.64
N LEU A 134 5.06 -6.99 -21.74
CA LEU A 134 5.81 -6.11 -22.63
C LEU A 134 5.49 -6.40 -24.10
N SER A 135 5.39 -7.67 -24.51
CA SER A 135 5.01 -8.00 -25.90
C SER A 135 3.58 -7.55 -26.23
N VAL A 136 2.65 -7.61 -25.26
CA VAL A 136 1.29 -7.09 -25.42
C VAL A 136 1.30 -5.56 -25.57
N ALA A 137 2.04 -4.86 -24.70
CA ALA A 137 2.16 -3.41 -24.74
C ALA A 137 2.81 -2.93 -26.06
N ALA A 138 3.89 -3.59 -26.49
CA ALA A 138 4.58 -3.28 -27.73
C ALA A 138 3.67 -3.40 -28.95
N ARG A 139 2.93 -4.48 -29.07
CA ARG A 139 1.96 -4.66 -30.18
C ARG A 139 0.84 -3.63 -30.11
N HIS A 140 0.28 -3.37 -28.93
CA HIS A 140 -0.83 -2.43 -28.77
C HIS A 140 -0.44 -0.99 -29.11
N ALA A 141 0.74 -0.56 -28.71
CA ALA A 141 1.23 0.80 -28.94
C ALA A 141 2.10 0.94 -30.21
N HIS A 142 2.28 -0.13 -31.00
CA HIS A 142 3.15 -0.18 -32.18
C HIS A 142 4.59 0.28 -31.85
N LEU A 143 5.16 -0.25 -30.73
CA LEU A 143 6.51 0.14 -30.32
C LEU A 143 7.55 -0.57 -31.18
N PRO A 144 8.50 0.16 -31.76
CA PRO A 144 9.70 -0.45 -32.31
C PRO A 144 10.57 -0.94 -31.14
N LEU A 145 10.82 -2.24 -31.09
CA LEU A 145 11.76 -2.83 -30.14
C LEU A 145 12.91 -3.46 -30.94
N PRO A 146 13.98 -2.68 -31.20
CA PRO A 146 15.10 -3.11 -32.01
C PRO A 146 15.98 -4.12 -31.28
N GLY A 147 16.87 -4.80 -32.05
CA GLY A 147 17.91 -5.66 -31.51
C GLY A 147 17.40 -6.92 -30.83
N GLU A 148 18.16 -7.36 -29.84
CA GLU A 148 17.93 -8.63 -29.14
C GLU A 148 16.63 -8.62 -28.32
N VAL A 149 16.21 -7.47 -27.77
CA VAL A 149 14.96 -7.34 -27.01
C VAL A 149 13.75 -7.69 -27.87
N GLY A 150 13.68 -7.14 -29.08
CA GLY A 150 12.60 -7.44 -30.04
C GLY A 150 12.64 -8.92 -30.46
N THR A 151 13.84 -9.46 -30.73
CA THR A 151 14.04 -10.87 -31.07
C THR A 151 13.62 -11.79 -29.92
N ALA A 152 13.99 -11.48 -28.67
CA ALA A 152 13.60 -12.26 -27.49
C ALA A 152 12.08 -12.29 -27.29
N LEU A 153 11.39 -11.19 -27.55
CA LEU A 153 9.94 -11.11 -27.41
C LEU A 153 9.16 -11.85 -28.50
N PHE A 154 9.60 -11.76 -29.76
CA PHE A 154 8.77 -12.16 -30.91
C PHE A 154 9.34 -13.34 -31.70
N ALA A 155 10.63 -13.65 -31.57
CA ALA A 155 11.31 -14.70 -32.34
C ALA A 155 12.41 -15.39 -31.52
N TRP A 156 12.23 -15.60 -30.25
CA TRP A 156 13.25 -16.04 -29.29
C TRP A 156 13.98 -17.35 -29.61
N ARG A 157 13.40 -18.21 -30.44
CA ARG A 157 14.00 -19.48 -30.88
C ARG A 157 14.93 -19.33 -32.08
N ARG A 158 14.96 -18.15 -32.74
CA ARG A 158 15.79 -17.93 -33.94
C ARG A 158 17.29 -17.86 -33.65
N PRO A 159 17.75 -17.06 -32.62
CA PRO A 159 19.16 -16.96 -32.34
C PRO A 159 19.72 -18.25 -31.71
N ARG A 160 20.92 -18.64 -32.15
CA ARG A 160 21.69 -19.68 -31.46
C ARG A 160 22.23 -19.19 -30.11
N ARG A 161 22.48 -17.90 -29.99
CA ARG A 161 23.01 -17.22 -28.80
C ARG A 161 22.56 -15.77 -28.79
N TYR A 162 22.37 -15.21 -27.57
CA TYR A 162 22.22 -13.78 -27.32
C TYR A 162 23.54 -13.21 -26.76
N GLU A 163 23.86 -11.96 -27.12
CA GLU A 163 25.00 -11.23 -26.53
C GLU A 163 24.64 -10.66 -25.16
N THR A 164 23.38 -10.26 -24.98
CA THR A 164 22.87 -9.73 -23.71
C THR A 164 22.79 -10.86 -22.67
N PRO A 165 23.54 -10.76 -21.52
CA PRO A 165 23.69 -11.87 -20.59
C PRO A 165 22.39 -12.43 -20.05
N ILE A 166 21.42 -11.57 -19.66
CA ILE A 166 20.14 -12.03 -19.09
C ILE A 166 19.25 -12.72 -20.15
N LEU A 167 19.31 -12.29 -21.42
CA LEU A 167 18.59 -12.94 -22.51
C LEU A 167 19.20 -14.31 -22.83
N GLU A 168 20.51 -14.41 -22.80
CA GLU A 168 21.21 -15.68 -22.98
C GLU A 168 20.97 -16.63 -21.80
N ALA A 169 21.05 -16.15 -20.57
CA ALA A 169 20.70 -16.94 -19.39
C ALA A 169 19.25 -17.48 -19.48
N TRP A 170 18.31 -16.63 -19.91
CA TRP A 170 16.92 -17.03 -20.11
C TRP A 170 16.75 -18.07 -21.24
N ARG A 171 17.46 -17.92 -22.37
CA ARG A 171 17.45 -18.92 -23.45
C ARG A 171 18.00 -20.26 -22.95
N ARG A 172 19.16 -20.24 -22.29
CA ARG A 172 19.81 -21.44 -21.74
C ARG A 172 18.97 -22.15 -20.70
N ALA A 173 18.26 -21.39 -19.84
CA ALA A 173 17.45 -21.94 -18.77
C ALA A 173 16.28 -22.83 -19.24
N HIS A 174 15.94 -22.84 -20.55
CA HIS A 174 15.00 -23.80 -21.11
C HIS A 174 15.60 -25.21 -21.31
N TYR A 175 16.92 -25.33 -21.28
CA TYR A 175 17.67 -26.58 -21.55
C TYR A 175 18.63 -26.94 -20.42
N ASP A 176 19.14 -25.95 -19.67
CA ASP A 176 20.10 -26.08 -18.60
C ASP A 176 19.51 -25.58 -17.28
N GLN A 177 19.31 -26.51 -16.34
CA GLN A 177 18.78 -26.21 -15.02
C GLN A 177 19.63 -25.21 -14.23
N ARG A 178 20.96 -25.13 -14.48
CA ARG A 178 21.85 -24.22 -13.75
C ARG A 178 21.59 -22.76 -14.15
N ALA A 179 21.32 -22.52 -15.41
CA ALA A 179 21.08 -21.17 -15.93
C ALA A 179 19.82 -20.49 -15.34
N LEU A 180 18.85 -21.26 -14.83
CA LEU A 180 17.65 -20.68 -14.24
C LEU A 180 17.95 -19.83 -12.98
N TYR A 181 19.02 -20.16 -12.25
CA TYR A 181 19.40 -19.40 -11.05
C TYR A 181 20.05 -18.04 -11.37
N GLU A 182 20.31 -17.76 -12.63
CA GLU A 182 20.76 -16.46 -13.11
C GLU A 182 19.58 -15.50 -13.37
N LEU A 183 18.33 -15.99 -13.30
CA LEU A 183 17.10 -15.27 -13.67
C LEU A 183 16.37 -14.65 -12.47
N PRO A 184 15.50 -13.66 -12.71
CA PRO A 184 14.60 -13.16 -11.67
C PRO A 184 13.73 -14.29 -11.10
N TYR A 185 13.48 -14.25 -9.79
CA TYR A 185 12.78 -15.29 -9.04
C TYR A 185 11.52 -15.83 -9.74
N THR A 186 10.63 -14.94 -10.19
CA THR A 186 9.34 -15.35 -10.79
C THR A 186 9.50 -16.13 -12.09
N VAL A 187 10.54 -15.85 -12.88
CA VAL A 187 10.87 -16.57 -14.12
C VAL A 187 11.54 -17.90 -13.77
N ALA A 188 12.52 -17.85 -12.88
CA ALA A 188 13.23 -19.02 -12.39
C ALA A 188 12.26 -20.04 -11.76
N GLU A 189 11.27 -19.59 -10.97
CA GLU A 189 10.24 -20.44 -10.35
C GLU A 189 9.40 -21.18 -11.40
N GLY A 190 8.97 -20.48 -12.45
CA GLY A 190 8.22 -21.10 -13.54
C GLY A 190 9.02 -22.16 -14.29
N LEU A 191 10.31 -21.88 -14.58
CA LEU A 191 11.20 -22.84 -15.23
C LEU A 191 11.59 -24.01 -14.31
N ALA A 192 11.79 -23.75 -13.01
CA ALA A 192 12.05 -24.81 -12.03
C ALA A 192 10.91 -25.84 -11.98
N ALA A 193 9.66 -25.35 -12.00
CA ALA A 193 8.48 -26.22 -12.09
C ALA A 193 8.46 -27.04 -13.39
N GLN A 194 8.80 -26.41 -14.52
CA GLN A 194 8.91 -27.10 -15.81
C GLN A 194 10.00 -28.18 -15.83
N HIS A 195 11.12 -27.94 -15.16
CA HIS A 195 12.22 -28.91 -15.02
C HIS A 195 12.01 -29.94 -13.89
N GLY A 196 10.92 -29.90 -13.14
CA GLY A 196 10.65 -30.80 -12.03
C GLY A 196 11.62 -30.63 -10.85
N ILE A 197 12.19 -29.44 -10.66
CA ILE A 197 13.15 -29.18 -9.58
C ILE A 197 12.40 -29.12 -8.24
N ASP A 198 12.87 -29.88 -7.27
CA ASP A 198 12.35 -29.88 -5.91
C ASP A 198 12.36 -28.48 -5.29
N ARG A 199 11.34 -28.18 -4.48
CA ARG A 199 11.14 -26.84 -3.90
C ARG A 199 12.26 -26.41 -2.98
N ALA A 200 12.77 -27.30 -2.13
CA ALA A 200 13.86 -26.99 -1.21
C ALA A 200 15.14 -26.67 -1.98
N ARG A 201 15.49 -27.52 -2.96
CA ARG A 201 16.65 -27.31 -3.84
C ARG A 201 16.55 -26.00 -4.62
N PHE A 202 15.36 -25.70 -5.16
CA PHE A 202 15.13 -24.43 -5.86
C PHE A 202 15.32 -23.22 -4.94
N LEU A 203 14.70 -23.22 -3.76
CA LEU A 203 14.80 -22.12 -2.81
C LEU A 203 16.24 -21.88 -2.34
N SER A 204 16.98 -22.94 -2.05
CA SER A 204 18.41 -22.86 -1.67
C SER A 204 19.25 -22.21 -2.79
N GLY A 205 19.05 -22.62 -4.04
CA GLY A 205 19.82 -22.10 -5.17
C GLY A 205 19.49 -20.65 -5.52
N ILE A 206 18.21 -20.22 -5.39
CA ILE A 206 17.76 -18.86 -5.76
C ILE A 206 17.94 -17.85 -4.61
N ALA A 207 18.14 -18.30 -3.36
CA ALA A 207 18.22 -17.46 -2.17
C ALA A 207 19.15 -16.25 -2.31
N PRO A 208 20.37 -16.34 -2.90
CA PRO A 208 21.26 -15.19 -3.05
C PRO A 208 20.68 -14.05 -3.91
N ARG A 209 19.78 -14.37 -4.83
CA ARG A 209 19.20 -13.41 -5.79
C ARG A 209 17.82 -12.85 -5.40
N LEU A 210 17.26 -13.32 -4.29
CA LEU A 210 15.97 -12.86 -3.82
C LEU A 210 16.02 -11.41 -3.35
N THR A 211 15.10 -10.59 -3.84
CA THR A 211 14.84 -9.25 -3.29
C THR A 211 14.25 -9.35 -1.88
N ALA A 212 14.36 -8.27 -1.09
CA ALA A 212 13.80 -8.21 0.26
C ALA A 212 12.29 -8.56 0.29
N GLY A 213 11.52 -8.08 -0.70
CA GLY A 213 10.09 -8.40 -0.82
C GLY A 213 9.82 -9.86 -1.18
N GLU A 214 10.68 -10.50 -1.96
CA GLU A 214 10.59 -11.92 -2.30
C GLU A 214 10.97 -12.77 -1.09
N ARG A 215 12.02 -12.42 -0.36
CA ARG A 215 12.42 -13.09 0.90
C ARG A 215 11.25 -13.09 1.90
N LEU A 216 10.64 -11.94 2.14
CA LEU A 216 9.48 -11.82 3.03
C LEU A 216 8.33 -12.77 2.61
N ARG A 217 8.01 -12.79 1.32
CA ARG A 217 6.92 -13.64 0.80
C ARG A 217 7.23 -15.13 0.90
N LEU A 218 8.50 -15.50 0.79
CA LEU A 218 8.95 -16.89 0.72
C LEU A 218 9.28 -17.50 2.09
N GLN A 219 9.36 -16.71 3.15
CA GLN A 219 9.74 -17.20 4.48
C GLN A 219 8.93 -18.40 4.96
N GLY A 220 7.59 -18.33 4.84
CA GLY A 220 6.74 -19.45 5.24
C GLY A 220 6.98 -20.73 4.41
N SER A 221 7.42 -20.59 3.15
CA SER A 221 7.82 -21.72 2.32
C SER A 221 9.19 -22.25 2.72
N ALA A 222 10.15 -21.35 2.97
CA ALA A 222 11.51 -21.73 3.39
C ALA A 222 11.49 -22.49 4.73
N VAL A 223 10.73 -22.01 5.71
CA VAL A 223 10.57 -22.70 7.00
C VAL A 223 9.99 -24.11 6.83
N ARG A 224 8.94 -24.26 6.02
CA ARG A 224 8.32 -25.57 5.74
C ARG A 224 9.30 -26.56 5.08
N HIS A 225 10.17 -26.07 4.23
CA HIS A 225 11.14 -26.86 3.50
C HIS A 225 12.55 -26.89 4.15
N LYS A 226 12.69 -26.30 5.35
CA LYS A 226 13.94 -26.23 6.13
C LYS A 226 15.11 -25.65 5.30
N VAL A 227 14.85 -24.55 4.58
CA VAL A 227 15.84 -23.87 3.75
C VAL A 227 16.35 -22.63 4.47
N ASP A 228 17.64 -22.60 4.74
CA ASP A 228 18.34 -21.43 5.26
C ASP A 228 18.64 -20.41 4.16
N GLY A 229 18.93 -19.14 4.54
CA GLY A 229 19.32 -18.09 3.59
C GLY A 229 18.18 -17.30 2.95
N VAL A 230 16.91 -17.65 3.22
CA VAL A 230 15.72 -16.89 2.80
C VAL A 230 15.23 -15.95 3.93
N ALA A 231 16.04 -15.71 4.95
CA ALA A 231 15.67 -14.83 6.06
C ALA A 231 15.42 -13.39 5.59
N MET A 232 14.42 -12.74 6.18
CA MET A 232 14.13 -11.33 5.94
C MET A 232 15.21 -10.47 6.63
N ASP A 233 15.70 -9.46 5.94
CA ASP A 233 16.46 -8.39 6.58
C ASP A 233 15.50 -7.49 7.35
N LEU A 234 15.46 -7.65 8.67
CA LEU A 234 14.61 -6.87 9.55
C LEU A 234 15.05 -5.39 9.63
N ALA A 235 16.35 -5.13 9.38
CA ALA A 235 16.91 -3.79 9.52
C ALA A 235 16.38 -2.80 8.49
N THR A 236 16.10 -3.26 7.26
CA THR A 236 15.63 -2.42 6.14
C THR A 236 14.13 -2.51 5.89
N ALA A 237 13.44 -3.43 6.58
CA ALA A 237 12.01 -3.66 6.35
C ALA A 237 11.15 -2.44 6.70
N PRO A 238 10.12 -2.12 5.89
CA PRO A 238 9.10 -1.14 6.26
C PRO A 238 8.33 -1.58 7.52
N LEU A 239 7.93 -0.60 8.34
CA LEU A 239 7.35 -0.84 9.67
C LEU A 239 6.09 -1.71 9.63
N THR A 240 5.11 -1.37 8.80
CA THR A 240 3.86 -2.14 8.71
C THR A 240 4.08 -3.55 8.16
N ARG A 241 5.04 -3.73 7.25
CA ARG A 241 5.42 -5.06 6.76
C ARG A 241 6.10 -5.88 7.85
N LEU A 242 6.96 -5.25 8.65
CA LEU A 242 7.62 -5.89 9.77
C LEU A 242 6.61 -6.31 10.85
N ALA A 243 5.62 -5.46 11.17
CA ALA A 243 4.52 -5.81 12.05
C ALA A 243 3.70 -7.00 11.51
N SER A 244 3.39 -6.99 10.21
CA SER A 244 2.70 -8.11 9.55
C SER A 244 3.52 -9.42 9.62
N TYR A 245 4.82 -9.32 9.44
CA TYR A 245 5.74 -10.46 9.60
C TYR A 245 5.74 -10.97 11.04
N ALA A 246 5.95 -10.10 12.02
CA ALA A 246 5.94 -10.49 13.43
C ALA A 246 4.64 -11.20 13.80
N LEU A 247 3.48 -10.65 13.39
CA LEU A 247 2.18 -11.28 13.63
C LEU A 247 1.97 -12.59 12.87
N SER A 248 2.70 -12.86 11.80
CA SER A 248 2.64 -14.15 11.09
C SER A 248 3.31 -15.29 11.85
N LEU A 249 4.25 -14.97 12.75
CA LEU A 249 4.95 -15.93 13.58
C LEU A 249 4.04 -16.46 14.71
N PRO A 250 4.18 -17.74 15.11
CA PRO A 250 3.54 -18.27 16.31
C PRO A 250 3.96 -17.49 17.57
N ARG A 251 3.07 -17.37 18.57
CA ARG A 251 3.37 -16.65 19.81
C ARG A 251 4.67 -17.10 20.52
N PRO A 252 4.96 -18.41 20.65
CA PRO A 252 6.23 -18.84 21.23
C PRO A 252 7.46 -18.34 20.45
N GLU A 253 7.36 -18.26 19.13
CA GLU A 253 8.45 -17.75 18.28
C GLU A 253 8.62 -16.25 18.47
N ARG A 254 7.53 -15.48 18.55
CA ARG A 254 7.58 -14.03 18.86
C ARG A 254 8.23 -13.78 20.21
N LEU A 255 7.94 -14.62 21.19
CA LEU A 255 8.52 -14.50 22.53
C LEU A 255 10.02 -14.81 22.51
N ARG A 256 10.44 -15.88 21.83
CA ARG A 256 11.88 -16.21 21.70
C ARG A 256 12.69 -15.13 20.99
N ARG A 257 12.10 -14.46 19.99
CA ARG A 257 12.74 -13.42 19.19
C ARG A 257 12.31 -12.01 19.63
N ARG A 258 11.86 -11.85 20.87
CA ARG A 258 11.26 -10.62 21.37
C ARG A 258 12.16 -9.41 21.18
N ASP A 259 13.39 -9.48 21.64
CA ASP A 259 14.31 -8.33 21.61
C ASP A 259 14.70 -7.97 20.18
N GLU A 260 14.94 -8.97 19.32
CA GLU A 260 15.22 -8.78 17.90
C GLU A 260 14.05 -8.10 17.18
N LEU A 261 12.83 -8.62 17.35
CA LEU A 261 11.64 -8.10 16.66
C LEU A 261 11.26 -6.71 17.17
N THR A 262 11.30 -6.48 18.49
CA THR A 262 11.01 -5.18 19.10
C THR A 262 12.06 -4.14 18.70
N GLY A 263 13.33 -4.50 18.71
CA GLY A 263 14.42 -3.63 18.27
C GLY A 263 14.27 -3.23 16.79
N ALA A 264 13.92 -4.18 15.93
CA ALA A 264 13.67 -3.92 14.51
C ALA A 264 12.43 -3.02 14.28
N LEU A 265 11.32 -3.27 14.99
CA LEU A 265 10.11 -2.45 14.92
C LEU A 265 10.38 -1.00 15.37
N ARG A 266 11.09 -0.80 16.48
CA ARG A 266 11.49 0.52 16.97
C ARG A 266 12.43 1.24 16.00
N ALA A 267 13.41 0.52 15.43
CA ALA A 267 14.30 1.09 14.43
C ALA A 267 13.53 1.52 13.16
N ALA A 268 12.59 0.69 12.68
CA ALA A 268 11.74 1.03 11.55
C ALA A 268 10.82 2.21 11.85
N ALA A 269 10.26 2.29 13.06
CA ALA A 269 9.42 3.39 13.53
C ALA A 269 10.20 4.72 13.57
N ARG A 270 11.43 4.72 14.11
CA ARG A 270 12.30 5.91 14.11
C ARG A 270 12.64 6.38 12.69
N ARG A 271 12.91 5.45 11.76
CA ARG A 271 13.11 5.81 10.34
C ARG A 271 11.86 6.45 9.73
N ALA A 272 10.67 5.95 10.06
CA ALA A 272 9.40 6.52 9.59
C ALA A 272 9.10 7.88 10.22
N ALA A 273 9.36 8.06 11.50
CA ALA A 273 9.18 9.32 12.23
C ALA A 273 10.11 10.45 11.73
N ARG A 274 11.29 10.11 11.22
CA ARG A 274 12.27 11.09 10.68
C ARG A 274 12.51 12.25 11.65
N ARG A 275 12.33 13.50 11.17
CA ARG A 275 12.52 14.75 11.94
C ARG A 275 11.41 15.01 12.97
N GLN A 276 10.31 14.27 12.92
CA GLN A 276 9.18 14.41 13.86
C GLN A 276 9.33 13.55 15.12
N ALA A 277 10.39 12.76 15.23
CA ALA A 277 10.64 11.95 16.42
C ALA A 277 10.66 12.81 17.69
N GLY A 278 9.86 12.43 18.70
CA GLY A 278 9.76 13.12 20.01
C GLY A 278 9.03 14.47 19.98
N THR A 279 8.38 14.87 18.86
CA THR A 279 7.81 16.24 18.73
C THR A 279 6.31 16.31 19.03
N TRP A 280 5.63 15.18 19.23
CA TRP A 280 4.17 15.16 19.33
C TRP A 280 3.59 15.38 20.73
N GLY A 281 4.42 15.68 21.73
CA GLY A 281 3.96 15.87 23.11
C GLY A 281 3.51 14.56 23.75
N ARG A 282 2.51 14.63 24.62
CA ARG A 282 1.89 13.45 25.26
C ARG A 282 0.88 12.82 24.30
N VAL A 283 1.15 11.61 23.85
CA VAL A 283 0.30 10.85 22.95
C VAL A 283 -0.27 9.63 23.66
N VAL A 284 -1.59 9.51 23.67
CA VAL A 284 -2.26 8.27 24.08
C VAL A 284 -2.91 7.63 22.85
N ALA A 285 -2.66 6.33 22.67
CA ALA A 285 -3.25 5.57 21.56
C ALA A 285 -4.26 4.54 22.08
N VAL A 286 -5.44 4.47 21.46
CA VAL A 286 -6.40 3.37 21.62
C VAL A 286 -6.27 2.46 20.40
N LEU A 287 -5.92 1.19 20.64
CA LEU A 287 -5.53 0.24 19.61
C LEU A 287 -6.47 -0.96 19.63
N ASP A 288 -7.08 -1.23 18.47
CA ASP A 288 -8.08 -2.28 18.33
C ASP A 288 -7.41 -3.64 18.08
N ASP A 289 -7.58 -4.56 19.02
CA ASP A 289 -7.25 -5.97 18.92
C ASP A 289 -8.49 -6.87 19.05
N SER A 290 -9.66 -6.34 18.76
CA SER A 290 -10.93 -7.10 18.72
C SER A 290 -10.91 -8.18 17.62
N TYR A 291 -11.93 -9.03 17.62
CA TYR A 291 -12.00 -10.17 16.70
C TYR A 291 -11.95 -9.74 15.22
N SER A 292 -12.52 -8.60 14.84
CA SER A 292 -12.48 -8.07 13.48
C SER A 292 -11.07 -7.70 13.01
N ALA A 293 -10.14 -7.40 13.94
CA ALA A 293 -8.73 -7.15 13.63
C ALA A 293 -8.00 -8.39 13.05
N ALA A 294 -8.63 -9.58 13.09
CA ALA A 294 -8.19 -10.76 12.34
C ALA A 294 -8.18 -10.53 10.82
N GLY A 295 -8.96 -9.56 10.33
CA GLY A 295 -9.12 -9.26 8.92
C GLY A 295 -9.80 -10.38 8.14
N SER A 296 -9.57 -10.45 6.84
CA SER A 296 -10.12 -11.49 5.96
C SER A 296 -9.10 -12.58 5.62
N GLY A 297 -9.54 -13.65 4.95
CA GLY A 297 -8.65 -14.71 4.46
C GLY A 297 -7.55 -14.20 3.51
N THR A 298 -7.82 -13.13 2.75
CA THR A 298 -6.86 -12.48 1.83
C THR A 298 -6.04 -11.38 2.47
N LYS A 299 -6.58 -10.70 3.50
CA LYS A 299 -5.93 -9.63 4.26
C LYS A 299 -5.75 -10.04 5.73
N ARG A 300 -5.13 -11.18 5.93
CA ARG A 300 -5.02 -11.82 7.25
C ARG A 300 -4.27 -10.91 8.24
N ARG A 301 -4.92 -10.59 9.37
CA ARG A 301 -4.41 -9.73 10.45
C ARG A 301 -3.95 -8.34 9.98
N ARG A 302 -4.44 -7.86 8.85
CA ARG A 302 -4.01 -6.58 8.32
C ARG A 302 -4.37 -5.41 9.24
N PRO A 303 -5.60 -5.27 9.78
CA PRO A 303 -5.92 -4.19 10.71
C PRO A 303 -5.05 -4.25 11.96
N LEU A 304 -4.84 -5.44 12.53
CA LEU A 304 -3.96 -5.63 13.70
C LEU A 304 -2.50 -5.25 13.40
N ALA A 305 -2.01 -5.56 12.18
CA ALA A 305 -0.65 -5.20 11.78
C ALA A 305 -0.48 -3.68 11.66
N VAL A 306 -1.50 -2.97 11.18
CA VAL A 306 -1.50 -1.50 11.15
C VAL A 306 -1.53 -0.95 12.58
N ALA A 307 -2.37 -1.49 13.46
CA ALA A 307 -2.43 -1.06 14.87
C ALA A 307 -1.08 -1.29 15.59
N LEU A 308 -0.45 -2.46 15.40
CA LEU A 308 0.87 -2.76 15.99
C LEU A 308 1.96 -1.84 15.44
N ALA A 309 1.97 -1.59 14.13
CA ALA A 309 2.92 -0.67 13.51
C ALA A 309 2.71 0.77 13.99
N THR A 310 1.44 1.20 14.11
CA THR A 310 1.09 2.53 14.62
C THR A 310 1.50 2.68 16.09
N HIS A 311 1.38 1.65 16.92
CA HIS A 311 1.88 1.66 18.29
C HIS A 311 3.36 2.09 18.35
N TYR A 312 4.23 1.40 17.61
CA TYR A 312 5.66 1.73 17.58
C TYR A 312 5.97 3.06 16.89
N LEU A 313 5.19 3.45 15.89
CA LEU A 313 5.35 4.76 15.25
C LEU A 313 5.03 5.89 16.23
N LEU A 314 3.92 5.78 16.97
CA LEU A 314 3.52 6.78 17.95
C LEU A 314 4.49 6.82 19.15
N GLU A 315 5.03 5.67 19.58
CA GLU A 315 6.13 5.61 20.55
C GLU A 315 7.36 6.42 20.08
N ALA A 316 7.65 6.41 18.77
CA ALA A 316 8.77 7.17 18.22
C ALA A 316 8.46 8.66 17.99
N LEU A 317 7.21 9.03 17.71
CA LEU A 317 6.77 10.42 17.47
C LEU A 317 6.54 11.22 18.75
N ALA A 318 6.09 10.54 19.83
CA ALA A 318 5.71 11.16 21.08
C ALA A 318 6.93 11.51 21.96
N ALA A 319 6.80 12.56 22.75
CA ALA A 319 7.70 12.81 23.90
C ALA A 319 7.34 11.90 25.10
N ASP A 320 6.02 11.65 25.29
CA ASP A 320 5.48 10.73 26.29
C ASP A 320 4.39 9.88 25.60
N PHE A 321 4.52 8.55 25.64
CA PHE A 321 3.64 7.63 24.93
C PHE A 321 2.95 6.62 25.84
N THR A 322 1.64 6.49 25.68
CA THR A 322 0.87 5.39 26.28
C THR A 322 0.01 4.69 25.24
N GLY A 323 0.23 3.40 25.03
CA GLY A 323 -0.60 2.55 24.15
C GLY A 323 -1.61 1.72 24.95
N LEU A 324 -2.89 1.89 24.68
CA LEU A 324 -4.00 1.15 25.30
C LEU A 324 -4.66 0.23 24.27
N TRP A 325 -4.44 -1.06 24.40
CA TRP A 325 -5.14 -2.08 23.62
C TRP A 325 -6.52 -2.38 24.22
N LEU A 326 -7.50 -2.76 23.41
CA LEU A 326 -8.84 -3.09 23.93
C LEU A 326 -8.79 -4.24 24.93
N HIS A 327 -8.14 -5.33 24.59
CA HIS A 327 -8.09 -6.55 25.40
C HIS A 327 -6.70 -6.88 25.90
N HIS A 328 -5.68 -6.72 25.06
CA HIS A 328 -4.31 -7.10 25.40
C HIS A 328 -3.72 -6.22 26.53
N ARG A 329 -3.00 -6.88 27.43
CA ARG A 329 -2.23 -6.23 28.50
C ARG A 329 -0.80 -6.79 28.46
N GLY A 330 0.18 -5.95 28.52
CA GLY A 330 1.58 -6.33 28.50
C GLY A 330 2.27 -6.04 27.17
N ASP A 331 3.13 -6.95 26.72
CA ASP A 331 3.98 -6.74 25.53
C ASP A 331 3.19 -6.66 24.21
N PRO A 332 3.22 -5.52 23.50
CA PRO A 332 2.48 -5.35 22.24
C PRO A 332 2.82 -6.39 21.19
N LEU A 333 4.03 -6.96 21.22
CA LEU A 333 4.45 -7.99 20.28
C LEU A 333 3.61 -9.27 20.38
N LEU A 334 2.95 -9.53 21.52
CA LEU A 334 2.15 -10.72 21.77
C LEU A 334 0.66 -10.54 21.47
N VAL A 335 0.27 -9.37 20.99
CA VAL A 335 -1.11 -9.05 20.64
C VAL A 335 -1.71 -10.05 19.64
N HIS A 336 -3.00 -10.32 19.77
CA HIS A 336 -3.76 -11.20 18.87
C HIS A 336 -5.23 -10.81 18.86
N PRO A 337 -5.97 -11.10 17.78
CA PRO A 337 -7.38 -10.74 17.70
C PRO A 337 -8.21 -11.51 18.72
N VAL A 338 -8.97 -10.81 19.56
CA VAL A 338 -9.81 -11.41 20.60
C VAL A 338 -10.94 -10.48 21.05
N GLY A 339 -12.08 -11.01 21.39
CA GLY A 339 -13.18 -10.30 22.05
C GLY A 339 -13.97 -9.36 21.14
N ALA A 340 -14.95 -8.70 21.78
CA ALA A 340 -15.80 -7.69 21.15
C ALA A 340 -15.10 -6.32 21.08
N THR A 341 -15.67 -5.38 20.33
CA THR A 341 -15.08 -4.04 20.17
C THR A 341 -15.73 -3.08 21.16
N GLY A 342 -15.14 -2.92 22.33
CA GLY A 342 -15.55 -1.98 23.38
C GLY A 342 -14.66 -0.73 23.38
N LEU A 343 -14.83 0.15 22.39
CA LEU A 343 -13.97 1.33 22.22
C LEU A 343 -14.26 2.41 23.26
N GLY A 344 -15.54 2.60 23.65
CA GLY A 344 -15.95 3.73 24.48
C GLY A 344 -15.22 3.82 25.82
N MET A 345 -15.19 2.73 26.58
CA MET A 345 -14.47 2.71 27.88
C MET A 345 -12.97 2.92 27.70
N ARG A 346 -12.38 2.35 26.64
CA ARG A 346 -10.95 2.50 26.39
C ARG A 346 -10.59 3.93 25.95
N ILE A 347 -11.48 4.60 25.23
CA ILE A 347 -11.35 6.02 24.89
C ILE A 347 -11.43 6.88 26.15
N LEU A 348 -12.35 6.57 27.08
CA LEU A 348 -12.44 7.26 28.34
C LEU A 348 -11.16 7.11 29.17
N ASP A 349 -10.65 5.87 29.35
CA ASP A 349 -9.36 5.60 30.02
C ASP A 349 -8.20 6.40 29.40
N ALA A 350 -8.25 6.62 28.09
CA ALA A 350 -7.23 7.37 27.36
C ALA A 350 -7.35 8.88 27.62
N LEU A 351 -8.55 9.42 27.61
CA LEU A 351 -8.83 10.85 27.82
C LEU A 351 -8.52 11.28 29.27
N GLU A 352 -8.79 10.42 30.25
CA GLU A 352 -8.46 10.66 31.67
C GLU A 352 -6.95 10.84 31.91
N ARG A 353 -6.09 10.39 30.99
CA ARG A 353 -4.63 10.59 31.06
C ARG A 353 -4.18 11.98 30.61
N GLY A 354 -5.09 12.84 30.17
CA GLY A 354 -4.81 14.19 29.72
C GLY A 354 -3.86 14.26 28.52
N PRO A 355 -4.14 13.56 27.39
CA PRO A 355 -3.25 13.59 26.23
C PRO A 355 -3.32 14.92 25.48
N ASP A 356 -2.19 15.36 24.91
CA ASP A 356 -2.19 16.40 23.87
C ASP A 356 -2.81 15.85 22.58
N ARG A 357 -2.57 14.54 22.33
CA ARG A 357 -3.09 13.85 21.15
C ARG A 357 -3.65 12.47 21.53
N LEU A 358 -4.90 12.22 21.17
CA LEU A 358 -5.52 10.90 21.21
C LEU A 358 -5.59 10.34 19.79
N VAL A 359 -4.93 9.20 19.57
CA VAL A 359 -4.98 8.48 18.29
C VAL A 359 -5.72 7.16 18.47
N ILE A 360 -6.83 6.99 17.76
CA ILE A 360 -7.63 5.77 17.82
C ILE A 360 -7.38 4.98 16.52
N VAL A 361 -7.01 3.70 16.63
CA VAL A 361 -6.79 2.82 15.48
C VAL A 361 -7.78 1.68 15.54
N SER A 362 -8.80 1.72 14.69
CA SER A 362 -9.85 0.69 14.66
C SER A 362 -10.52 0.62 13.27
N ASP A 363 -11.34 -0.41 13.02
CA ASP A 363 -12.20 -0.49 11.83
C ASP A 363 -13.48 0.37 11.94
N GLY A 364 -13.63 1.11 13.05
CA GLY A 364 -14.76 2.01 13.30
C GLY A 364 -16.05 1.32 13.75
N TRP A 365 -16.03 -0.01 13.97
CA TRP A 365 -17.12 -0.72 14.58
C TRP A 365 -16.97 -0.73 16.10
N ASP A 366 -17.96 -0.13 16.79
CA ASP A 366 -18.08 -0.10 18.25
C ASP A 366 -19.38 -0.81 18.61
N ASN A 367 -19.27 -1.99 19.18
CA ASN A 367 -20.40 -2.90 19.35
C ASN A 367 -20.55 -3.49 20.76
N ASP A 368 -19.77 -3.00 21.73
CA ASP A 368 -19.83 -3.48 23.11
C ASP A 368 -19.61 -2.33 24.14
N PRO A 369 -20.67 -1.62 24.50
CA PRO A 369 -21.98 -1.52 23.88
C PRO A 369 -21.96 -0.65 22.59
N PRO A 370 -22.89 -0.88 21.63
CA PRO A 370 -22.93 -0.13 20.40
C PRO A 370 -23.08 1.37 20.60
N GLY A 371 -22.22 2.17 19.92
CA GLY A 371 -22.30 3.63 19.90
C GLY A 371 -21.71 4.33 21.14
N GLN A 372 -21.16 3.58 22.11
CA GLN A 372 -20.57 4.17 23.32
C GLN A 372 -19.40 5.08 22.99
N ALA A 373 -18.53 4.71 22.05
CA ALA A 373 -17.40 5.53 21.63
C ALA A 373 -17.86 6.89 21.08
N ALA A 374 -18.89 6.91 20.25
CA ALA A 374 -19.45 8.15 19.70
C ALA A 374 -19.99 9.06 20.81
N GLU A 375 -20.70 8.49 21.79
CA GLU A 375 -21.28 9.26 22.90
C GLU A 375 -20.18 9.79 23.84
N VAL A 376 -19.18 9.01 24.20
CA VAL A 376 -18.02 9.46 25.00
C VAL A 376 -17.31 10.63 24.31
N LEU A 377 -17.03 10.50 23.02
CA LEU A 377 -16.36 11.54 22.23
C LEU A 377 -17.25 12.81 22.10
N ARG A 378 -18.57 12.65 21.92
CA ARG A 378 -19.50 13.76 21.88
C ARG A 378 -19.53 14.54 23.20
N ILE A 379 -19.67 13.83 24.33
CA ILE A 379 -19.68 14.46 25.66
C ILE A 379 -18.35 15.16 25.92
N TRP A 380 -17.22 14.49 25.62
CA TRP A 380 -15.90 15.08 25.78
C TRP A 380 -15.80 16.41 25.03
N ARG A 381 -16.11 16.41 23.74
CA ARG A 381 -16.02 17.59 22.86
C ARG A 381 -16.97 18.72 23.26
N THR A 382 -18.15 18.40 23.78
CA THR A 382 -19.17 19.43 24.09
C THR A 382 -19.06 19.97 25.51
N ARG A 383 -18.53 19.19 26.47
CA ARG A 383 -18.55 19.56 27.88
C ARG A 383 -17.20 19.66 28.55
N LEU A 384 -16.24 18.82 28.15
CA LEU A 384 -14.96 18.70 28.85
C LEU A 384 -13.80 19.35 28.08
N ASP A 385 -13.87 19.37 26.76
CA ASP A 385 -12.86 19.96 25.86
C ASP A 385 -13.52 20.72 24.71
N PRO A 386 -14.38 21.73 24.98
CA PRO A 386 -15.08 22.50 23.93
C PRO A 386 -14.09 23.28 23.06
N ASP A 387 -13.00 23.75 23.60
CA ASP A 387 -11.93 24.49 22.90
C ASP A 387 -10.98 23.58 22.13
N GLN A 388 -11.16 22.25 22.23
CA GLN A 388 -10.43 21.23 21.49
C GLN A 388 -8.91 21.26 21.70
N HIS A 389 -8.50 21.43 22.92
CA HIS A 389 -7.08 21.35 23.31
C HIS A 389 -6.47 19.97 23.01
N THR A 390 -7.25 18.90 23.21
CA THR A 390 -6.85 17.54 22.83
C THR A 390 -7.10 17.31 21.32
N SER A 391 -6.06 17.04 20.56
CA SER A 391 -6.21 16.60 19.16
C SER A 391 -6.68 15.13 19.14
N ILE A 392 -7.86 14.85 18.58
CA ILE A 392 -8.41 13.48 18.46
C ILE A 392 -8.50 13.09 17.00
N VAL A 393 -7.87 11.97 16.61
CA VAL A 393 -7.88 11.41 15.26
C VAL A 393 -8.17 9.92 15.31
N HIS A 394 -9.07 9.48 14.43
CA HIS A 394 -9.34 8.07 14.16
C HIS A 394 -8.65 7.64 12.86
N LEU A 395 -7.76 6.66 12.95
CA LEU A 395 -7.09 6.00 11.83
C LEU A 395 -7.79 4.68 11.55
N ASN A 396 -8.42 4.57 10.39
CA ASN A 396 -9.16 3.38 10.02
C ASN A 396 -8.47 2.63 8.88
N PRO A 397 -7.97 1.38 9.09
CA PRO A 397 -7.30 0.59 8.07
C PRO A 397 -8.25 -0.16 7.13
N VAL A 398 -9.57 -0.06 7.33
CA VAL A 398 -10.57 -0.87 6.64
C VAL A 398 -11.55 0.00 5.86
N TYR A 399 -11.66 -0.25 4.55
CA TYR A 399 -12.69 0.36 3.72
C TYR A 399 -14.04 -0.33 3.92
N ASP A 400 -15.05 0.45 4.19
CA ASP A 400 -16.44 0.01 4.29
C ASP A 400 -17.15 0.24 2.95
N ALA A 401 -17.50 -0.85 2.26
CA ALA A 401 -18.13 -0.79 0.95
C ALA A 401 -19.56 -0.23 1.00
N ASP A 402 -20.26 -0.38 2.12
CA ASP A 402 -21.66 0.03 2.27
C ASP A 402 -21.78 1.55 2.46
N THR A 403 -20.77 2.17 3.08
CA THR A 403 -20.72 3.63 3.31
C THR A 403 -19.89 4.38 2.27
N PHE A 404 -19.25 3.70 1.33
CA PHE A 404 -18.35 4.29 0.33
C PHE A 404 -17.16 5.07 0.93
N ASP A 405 -16.79 4.78 2.16
CA ASP A 405 -15.72 5.45 2.91
C ASP A 405 -15.06 4.46 3.87
N VAL A 406 -14.16 4.93 4.70
CA VAL A 406 -13.83 4.25 5.96
C VAL A 406 -14.90 4.61 7.00
N ARG A 407 -15.31 3.65 7.81
CA ARG A 407 -16.36 3.89 8.81
C ARG A 407 -15.91 4.93 9.80
N ARG A 408 -16.71 5.97 9.99
CA ARG A 408 -16.48 7.04 10.97
C ARG A 408 -16.82 6.54 12.37
N LEU A 409 -16.02 6.92 13.35
CA LEU A 409 -16.26 6.54 14.74
C LEU A 409 -17.27 7.46 15.42
N ALA A 410 -17.15 8.77 15.19
CA ALA A 410 -18.05 9.79 15.76
C ALA A 410 -18.08 11.04 14.88
N ASP A 411 -19.19 11.81 14.95
CA ASP A 411 -19.25 13.14 14.37
C ASP A 411 -18.28 14.09 15.09
N GLY A 412 -17.64 14.97 14.33
CA GLY A 412 -16.66 15.92 14.87
C GLY A 412 -15.28 15.34 15.19
N VAL A 413 -15.07 14.02 15.01
CA VAL A 413 -13.76 13.38 15.07
C VAL A 413 -13.27 13.07 13.66
N ALA A 414 -12.07 13.56 13.34
CA ALA A 414 -11.47 13.30 12.05
C ALA A 414 -11.17 11.81 11.88
N THR A 415 -11.80 11.17 10.89
CA THR A 415 -11.51 9.79 10.51
C THR A 415 -10.76 9.77 9.19
N VAL A 416 -9.60 9.14 9.17
CA VAL A 416 -8.70 9.04 8.03
C VAL A 416 -8.41 7.59 7.71
N GLY A 417 -8.53 7.24 6.43
CA GLY A 417 -8.14 5.92 5.94
C GLY A 417 -6.62 5.75 5.97
N VAL A 418 -6.12 4.68 6.57
CA VAL A 418 -4.69 4.37 6.65
C VAL A 418 -4.41 3.00 6.05
N ARG A 419 -3.42 2.94 5.14
CA ARG A 419 -2.96 1.67 4.59
C ARG A 419 -1.72 1.16 5.32
N ASP A 420 -0.73 1.97 5.43
CA ASP A 420 0.54 1.67 6.10
C ASP A 420 0.74 2.68 7.24
N ALA A 421 1.18 2.23 8.39
CA ALA A 421 1.33 3.11 9.56
C ALA A 421 2.32 4.25 9.31
N GLU A 422 3.29 4.04 8.43
CA GLU A 422 4.28 5.03 8.01
C GLU A 422 3.64 6.30 7.43
N ASP A 423 2.44 6.19 6.88
CA ASP A 423 1.70 7.30 6.28
C ASP A 423 0.92 8.11 7.32
N ALA A 424 0.75 7.58 8.55
CA ALA A 424 -0.14 8.15 9.57
C ALA A 424 0.21 9.60 9.93
N ALA A 425 1.47 9.95 10.05
CA ALA A 425 1.89 11.31 10.41
C ALA A 425 1.43 12.35 9.36
N ALA A 426 1.59 12.03 8.07
CA ALA A 426 1.12 12.89 6.98
C ALA A 426 -0.42 12.92 6.87
N LEU A 427 -1.07 11.80 7.20
CA LEU A 427 -2.53 11.68 7.14
C LEU A 427 -3.23 12.43 8.27
N VAL A 428 -2.61 12.55 9.45
CA VAL A 428 -3.12 13.38 10.56
C VAL A 428 -3.21 14.86 10.15
N GLU A 429 -2.29 15.37 9.34
CA GLU A 429 -2.38 16.73 8.79
C GLU A 429 -3.58 16.88 7.82
N LEU A 430 -3.90 15.83 7.05
CA LEU A 430 -5.07 15.81 6.17
C LEU A 430 -6.40 15.64 6.94
N ALA A 431 -6.35 15.19 8.17
CA ALA A 431 -7.52 14.96 9.01
C ALA A 431 -8.39 16.21 9.20
N ARG A 432 -7.80 17.42 9.17
CA ARG A 432 -8.55 18.69 9.22
C ARG A 432 -9.57 18.86 8.09
N PHE A 433 -9.31 18.27 6.91
CA PHE A 433 -10.26 18.27 5.79
C PHE A 433 -11.38 17.25 5.97
N ALA A 434 -11.16 16.20 6.75
CA ALA A 434 -12.17 15.18 7.01
C ALA A 434 -13.28 15.65 7.96
N THR A 435 -13.03 16.67 8.79
CA THR A 435 -14.01 17.24 9.72
C THR A 435 -14.95 18.25 9.07
N GLY A 436 -14.76 18.60 7.79
CA GLY A 436 -15.56 19.62 7.11
C GLY A 436 -15.27 21.06 7.56
N ARG A 437 -14.24 21.30 8.38
CA ARG A 437 -13.83 22.64 8.85
C ARG A 437 -13.09 23.43 7.79
N ALA A 438 -12.44 22.76 6.87
CA ALA A 438 -11.77 23.36 5.73
C ALA A 438 -12.74 23.45 4.55
N GLY A 439 -12.83 24.63 3.93
CA GLY A 439 -13.68 24.85 2.76
C GLY A 439 -13.18 24.11 1.52
N PHE A 440 -14.06 23.93 0.54
CA PHE A 440 -13.74 23.24 -0.71
C PHE A 440 -12.60 23.92 -1.48
N ASP A 441 -12.49 25.26 -1.42
CA ASP A 441 -11.41 26.01 -2.06
C ASP A 441 -10.07 25.84 -1.35
N GLU A 442 -10.06 25.64 -0.04
CA GLU A 442 -8.85 25.30 0.71
C GLU A 442 -8.33 23.91 0.34
N LEU A 443 -9.25 22.93 0.20
CA LEU A 443 -8.91 21.60 -0.29
C LEU A 443 -8.31 21.67 -1.70
N ARG A 444 -8.88 22.46 -2.61
CA ARG A 444 -8.35 22.66 -3.96
C ARG A 444 -6.95 23.24 -3.94
N ARG A 445 -6.70 24.27 -3.14
CA ARG A 445 -5.37 24.87 -2.99
C ARG A 445 -4.37 23.86 -2.45
N HIS A 446 -4.72 23.18 -1.38
CA HIS A 446 -3.85 22.14 -0.81
C HIS A 446 -3.50 21.03 -1.83
N LEU A 447 -4.46 20.58 -2.62
CA LEU A 447 -4.21 19.60 -3.67
C LEU A 447 -3.36 20.16 -4.81
N ALA A 448 -3.53 21.45 -5.18
CA ALA A 448 -2.69 22.10 -6.17
C ALA A 448 -1.23 22.15 -5.72
N ASP A 449 -0.97 22.57 -4.48
CA ASP A 449 0.39 22.60 -3.89
C ASP A 449 1.02 21.19 -3.81
N ARG A 450 0.19 20.16 -3.55
CA ARG A 450 0.67 18.77 -3.55
C ARG A 450 1.01 18.28 -4.95
N VAL A 451 0.25 18.69 -5.95
CA VAL A 451 0.51 18.38 -7.37
C VAL A 451 1.81 19.00 -7.82
N GLU A 452 2.05 20.28 -7.52
CA GLU A 452 3.29 20.98 -7.88
C GLU A 452 4.50 20.29 -7.25
N ARG A 453 4.49 20.09 -5.93
CA ARG A 453 5.57 19.37 -5.24
C ARG A 453 5.83 17.98 -5.81
N PHE A 454 4.77 17.23 -6.11
CA PHE A 454 4.90 15.88 -6.69
C PHE A 454 5.56 15.92 -8.08
N LEU A 455 5.24 16.90 -8.91
CA LEU A 455 5.83 17.06 -10.24
C LEU A 455 7.30 17.48 -10.14
N ASP A 456 7.62 18.47 -9.29
CA ASP A 456 8.98 18.95 -9.05
C ASP A 456 9.90 17.83 -8.53
N ASP A 457 9.44 17.04 -7.55
CA ASP A 457 10.19 15.89 -7.02
C ASP A 457 10.49 14.84 -8.11
N GLN A 458 9.59 14.66 -9.08
CA GLN A 458 9.78 13.70 -10.17
C GLN A 458 10.68 14.26 -11.29
N GLU A 459 10.73 15.57 -11.48
CA GLU A 459 11.65 16.22 -12.41
C GLU A 459 13.08 16.23 -11.86
N ALA A 460 13.25 16.42 -10.57
CA ALA A 460 14.56 16.38 -9.90
C ALA A 460 15.24 15.00 -9.91
N VAL A 461 14.48 13.92 -10.10
CA VAL A 461 14.98 12.52 -10.15
C VAL A 461 15.19 12.04 -11.60
N SER A 462 14.75 12.82 -12.60
CA SER A 462 14.84 12.45 -14.02
C SER A 462 16.10 12.98 -14.67
#